data_7bf96038974a7fe822034725c02c96fa
#
_entry.id   7bf96038974a7fe822034725c02c96fa
#
_cell.length_a   1.000
_cell.length_b   1.000
_cell.length_c   1.000
_cell.angle_alpha   90.00
_cell.angle_beta   90.00
_cell.angle_gamma   90.00
#
_symmetry.space_group_name_H-M   'P 1'
#
loop_
_entity.id
_entity.type
_entity.pdbx_description
1 polymer ?
#
loop_
_entity_poly.entity_id
_entity_poly.type
_entity_poly.pdbx_seq_one_letter_code
_entity_poly.pdbx_strand_id
1 'polypeptide(L)'
;HCISSAASDVYKRQMLHQSHISDNAKTLIEQGGMMSMTQIIVTIFCGYAFAGIVEKAGCLDVILETIAKGVKSVGTLILITVVCSIMLVFAAGVASIVIIMVGVLMKDMFEKMNVSKSVLSRTLEDSSTMVLPLIPWGTSGIYYAQQLNVSVDQFFIWAIPCYLCAFIAIIYGFTGIGIKKISRK
;
A
#
# COMPACT_ATOMS: atom_id res chain seq x y z
N HIS A 1 -22.59 -6.85 -20.81
CA HIS A 1 -22.30 -7.76 -19.69
C HIS A 1 -22.48 -9.24 -20.05
N CYS A 2 -23.55 -9.62 -20.79
CA CYS A 2 -23.75 -11.01 -21.22
C CYS A 2 -22.66 -11.53 -22.18
N ILE A 3 -22.18 -10.70 -23.09
CA ILE A 3 -21.21 -11.15 -24.10
C ILE A 3 -19.84 -11.46 -23.48
N SER A 4 -19.39 -10.66 -22.51
CA SER A 4 -18.12 -10.89 -21.80
C SER A 4 -18.18 -12.14 -20.91
N SER A 5 -19.31 -12.42 -20.26
CA SER A 5 -19.51 -13.62 -19.47
C SER A 5 -19.56 -14.87 -20.36
N ALA A 6 -20.30 -14.80 -21.48
CA ALA A 6 -20.41 -15.91 -22.42
C ALA A 6 -19.04 -16.24 -23.08
N ALA A 7 -18.25 -15.23 -23.44
CA ALA A 7 -16.92 -15.45 -23.98
C ALA A 7 -15.97 -16.10 -22.95
N SER A 8 -16.07 -15.69 -21.67
CA SER A 8 -15.31 -16.30 -20.57
C SER A 8 -15.71 -17.77 -20.36
N ASP A 9 -16.99 -18.09 -20.43
CA ASP A 9 -17.48 -19.47 -20.26
C ASP A 9 -17.12 -20.36 -21.44
N VAL A 10 -17.13 -19.83 -22.66
CA VAL A 10 -16.67 -20.56 -23.85
C VAL A 10 -15.18 -20.85 -23.75
N TYR A 11 -14.36 -19.87 -23.33
CA TYR A 11 -12.93 -20.06 -23.12
C TYR A 11 -12.63 -21.08 -22.03
N LYS A 12 -13.36 -21.06 -20.94
CA LYS A 12 -13.29 -22.09 -19.86
C LYS A 12 -13.59 -23.47 -20.39
N ARG A 13 -14.67 -23.63 -21.16
CA ARG A 13 -15.06 -24.93 -21.73
C ARG A 13 -14.07 -25.44 -22.74
N GLN A 14 -13.50 -24.58 -23.58
CA GLN A 14 -12.47 -24.97 -24.56
C GLN A 14 -11.19 -25.43 -23.87
N MET A 15 -10.76 -24.77 -22.80
CA MET A 15 -9.58 -25.18 -22.03
C MET A 15 -9.81 -26.47 -21.24
N LEU A 16 -11.00 -26.67 -20.68
CA LEU A 16 -11.35 -27.88 -19.92
C LEU A 16 -11.48 -29.12 -20.80
N HIS A 17 -11.73 -28.95 -22.11
CA HIS A 17 -11.80 -30.09 -23.06
C HIS A 17 -10.44 -30.61 -23.52
N GLN A 18 -9.35 -29.91 -23.24
CA GLN A 18 -8.00 -30.43 -23.45
C GLN A 18 -7.62 -31.38 -22.32
N SER A 19 -7.63 -32.65 -22.60
CA SER A 19 -7.51 -33.81 -21.68
C SER A 19 -6.19 -33.96 -20.92
N HIS A 20 -5.32 -32.95 -20.92
CA HIS A 20 -4.01 -32.95 -20.24
C HIS A 20 -3.71 -31.73 -19.37
N ILE A 21 -4.75 -31.02 -18.88
CA ILE A 21 -4.55 -29.89 -17.99
C ILE A 21 -4.31 -30.43 -16.57
N SER A 22 -3.19 -30.06 -15.94
CA SER A 22 -2.92 -30.41 -14.55
C SER A 22 -3.99 -29.83 -13.63
N ASP A 23 -4.29 -30.48 -12.49
CA ASP A 23 -5.30 -30.01 -11.55
C ASP A 23 -5.02 -28.59 -11.04
N ASN A 24 -3.75 -28.21 -10.94
CA ASN A 24 -3.34 -26.84 -10.61
C ASN A 24 -3.77 -25.81 -11.67
N ALA A 25 -3.73 -26.15 -12.96
CA ALA A 25 -4.19 -25.27 -14.03
C ALA A 25 -5.72 -25.15 -14.05
N LYS A 26 -6.46 -26.21 -13.71
CA LYS A 26 -7.92 -26.15 -13.54
C LYS A 26 -8.30 -25.18 -12.44
N THR A 27 -7.65 -25.25 -11.28
CA THR A 27 -7.90 -24.34 -10.15
C THR A 27 -7.67 -22.89 -10.52
N LEU A 28 -6.63 -22.58 -11.33
CA LEU A 28 -6.36 -21.23 -11.81
C LEU A 28 -7.45 -20.72 -12.77
N ILE A 29 -7.98 -21.58 -13.64
CA ILE A 29 -9.03 -21.23 -14.61
C ILE A 29 -10.39 -21.03 -13.92
N GLU A 30 -10.65 -21.76 -12.84
CA GLU A 30 -11.91 -21.76 -12.09
C GLU A 30 -12.01 -20.61 -11.07
N GLN A 31 -11.01 -19.73 -10.93
CA GLN A 31 -10.96 -18.64 -9.96
C GLN A 31 -11.99 -17.50 -10.16
N GLY A 32 -13.06 -17.71 -10.94
CA GLY A 32 -14.20 -16.79 -11.03
C GLY A 32 -13.98 -15.51 -11.86
N GLY A 33 -12.79 -15.30 -12.46
CA GLY A 33 -12.51 -14.17 -13.35
C GLY A 33 -12.76 -12.80 -12.71
N MET A 34 -13.38 -11.89 -13.45
CA MET A 34 -13.67 -10.52 -12.95
C MET A 34 -14.58 -10.50 -11.70
N MET A 35 -15.47 -11.48 -11.53
CA MET A 35 -16.38 -11.51 -10.39
C MET A 35 -15.64 -11.79 -9.07
N SER A 36 -14.55 -12.55 -9.08
CA SER A 36 -13.75 -12.78 -7.88
C SER A 36 -13.03 -11.51 -7.38
N MET A 37 -12.83 -10.53 -8.28
CA MET A 37 -12.20 -9.25 -7.95
C MET A 37 -13.19 -8.17 -7.51
N THR A 38 -14.50 -8.45 -7.54
CA THR A 38 -15.55 -7.45 -7.23
C THR A 38 -15.37 -6.86 -5.84
N GLN A 39 -15.05 -7.67 -4.84
CA GLN A 39 -14.83 -7.18 -3.47
C GLN A 39 -13.66 -6.21 -3.39
N ILE A 40 -12.56 -6.48 -4.09
CA ILE A 40 -11.39 -5.60 -4.15
C ILE A 40 -11.76 -4.28 -4.83
N ILE A 41 -12.51 -4.34 -5.94
CA ILE A 41 -12.95 -3.16 -6.68
C ILE A 41 -13.81 -2.27 -5.79
N VAL A 42 -14.79 -2.85 -5.08
CA VAL A 42 -15.66 -2.10 -4.14
C VAL A 42 -14.83 -1.47 -3.02
N THR A 43 -13.87 -2.21 -2.46
CA THR A 43 -12.97 -1.68 -1.42
C THR A 43 -12.14 -0.50 -1.93
N ILE A 44 -11.61 -0.60 -3.15
CA ILE A 44 -10.87 0.49 -3.79
C ILE A 44 -11.76 1.74 -3.95
N PHE A 45 -12.98 1.60 -4.46
CA PHE A 45 -13.92 2.72 -4.60
C PHE A 45 -14.26 3.37 -3.25
N CYS A 46 -14.56 2.57 -2.23
CA CYS A 46 -14.80 3.08 -0.87
C CYS A 46 -13.57 3.79 -0.29
N GLY A 47 -12.38 3.22 -0.49
CA GLY A 47 -11.11 3.81 -0.05
C GLY A 47 -10.84 5.16 -0.71
N TYR A 48 -11.04 5.28 -2.02
CA TYR A 48 -10.88 6.56 -2.74
C TYR A 48 -11.93 7.60 -2.31
N ALA A 49 -13.18 7.20 -2.11
CA ALA A 49 -14.23 8.10 -1.61
C ALA A 49 -13.88 8.62 -0.21
N PHE A 50 -13.46 7.73 0.69
CA PHE A 50 -13.03 8.10 2.04
C PHE A 50 -11.82 9.05 2.03
N ALA A 51 -10.80 8.72 1.24
CA ALA A 51 -9.61 9.57 1.11
C ALA A 51 -9.94 10.97 0.60
N GLY A 52 -10.83 11.08 -0.41
CA GLY A 52 -11.29 12.38 -0.93
C GLY A 52 -12.05 13.21 0.11
N ILE A 53 -12.81 12.56 1.00
CA ILE A 53 -13.49 13.25 2.11
C ILE A 53 -12.48 13.78 3.14
N VAL A 54 -11.52 12.94 3.54
CA VAL A 54 -10.47 13.29 4.52
C VAL A 54 -9.58 14.43 4.00
N GLU A 55 -9.24 14.41 2.70
CA GLU A 55 -8.49 15.48 2.05
C GLU A 55 -9.26 16.81 2.09
N LYS A 56 -10.53 16.81 1.66
CA LYS A 56 -11.35 18.01 1.66
C LYS A 56 -11.71 18.54 3.07
N ALA A 57 -11.73 17.67 4.06
CA ALA A 57 -11.98 18.06 5.45
C ALA A 57 -10.81 18.83 6.08
N GLY A 58 -9.64 18.94 5.40
CA GLY A 58 -8.47 19.64 5.91
C GLY A 58 -7.83 18.97 7.15
N CYS A 59 -8.26 17.75 7.49
CA CYS A 59 -7.73 17.02 8.64
C CYS A 59 -6.23 16.80 8.53
N LEU A 60 -5.75 16.61 7.28
CA LEU A 60 -4.35 16.35 7.00
C LEU A 60 -3.48 17.57 7.24
N ASP A 61 -3.95 18.76 6.85
CA ASP A 61 -3.21 20.02 7.02
C ASP A 61 -2.98 20.31 8.51
N VAL A 62 -3.98 20.07 9.36
CA VAL A 62 -3.87 20.25 10.82
C VAL A 62 -2.87 19.27 11.44
N ILE A 63 -2.90 18.01 11.01
CA ILE A 63 -1.94 16.99 11.46
C ILE A 63 -0.52 17.41 11.08
N LEU A 64 -0.34 17.90 9.85
CA LEU A 64 0.97 18.27 9.32
C LEU A 64 1.55 19.52 9.96
N GLU A 65 0.75 20.57 10.18
CA GLU A 65 1.21 21.76 10.90
C GLU A 65 1.67 21.41 12.32
N THR A 66 0.95 20.51 12.98
CA THR A 66 1.31 20.06 14.33
C THR A 66 2.62 19.26 14.31
N ILE A 67 2.80 18.41 13.32
CA ILE A 67 3.97 17.56 13.14
C ILE A 67 5.20 18.39 12.69
N ALA A 68 4.99 19.36 11.81
CA ALA A 68 6.06 20.23 11.30
C ALA A 68 6.80 20.96 12.43
N LYS A 69 6.13 21.30 13.50
CA LYS A 69 6.71 21.94 14.68
C LYS A 69 7.63 21.04 15.49
N GLY A 70 7.51 19.72 15.36
CA GLY A 70 8.29 18.70 16.09
C GLY A 70 9.57 18.24 15.41
N VAL A 71 9.79 18.58 14.13
CA VAL A 71 10.92 18.08 13.35
C VAL A 71 12.21 18.85 13.63
N LYS A 72 13.11 18.23 14.40
CA LYS A 72 14.43 18.79 14.72
C LYS A 72 15.58 18.09 14.02
N SER A 73 15.38 16.87 13.50
CA SER A 73 16.43 16.07 12.86
C SER A 73 15.87 15.27 11.69
N VAL A 74 16.75 14.80 10.80
CA VAL A 74 16.36 13.93 9.66
C VAL A 74 15.74 12.63 10.15
N GLY A 75 16.27 12.05 11.23
CA GLY A 75 15.70 10.84 11.83
C GLY A 75 14.27 11.06 12.32
N THR A 76 14.01 12.20 12.99
CA THR A 76 12.66 12.56 13.43
C THR A 76 11.72 12.79 12.25
N LEU A 77 12.21 13.42 11.17
CA LEU A 77 11.43 13.61 9.94
C LEU A 77 10.99 12.27 9.33
N ILE A 78 11.92 11.32 9.20
CA ILE A 78 11.62 9.97 8.67
C ILE A 78 10.67 9.22 9.59
N LEU A 79 10.90 9.24 10.90
CA LEU A 79 10.00 8.60 11.88
C LEU A 79 8.56 9.11 11.74
N ILE A 80 8.40 10.42 11.69
CA ILE A 80 7.10 11.07 11.53
C ILE A 80 6.45 10.67 10.21
N THR A 81 7.20 10.67 9.10
CA THR A 81 6.69 10.25 7.79
C THR A 81 6.21 8.79 7.84
N VAL A 82 6.97 7.89 8.47
CA VAL A 82 6.58 6.48 8.64
C VAL A 82 5.30 6.36 9.46
N VAL A 83 5.23 7.01 10.62
CA VAL A 83 4.05 6.94 11.49
C VAL A 83 2.81 7.49 10.79
N CYS A 84 2.91 8.66 10.14
CA CYS A 84 1.80 9.25 9.38
C CYS A 84 1.35 8.34 8.23
N SER A 85 2.28 7.75 7.50
CA SER A 85 1.95 6.85 6.40
C SER A 85 1.23 5.60 6.91
N ILE A 86 1.70 4.97 7.99
CA ILE A 86 1.06 3.80 8.58
C ILE A 86 -0.36 4.14 9.05
N MET A 87 -0.55 5.24 9.76
CA MET A 87 -1.87 5.66 10.25
C MET A 87 -2.85 5.91 9.08
N LEU A 88 -2.39 6.58 8.03
CA LEU A 88 -3.23 6.86 6.86
C LEU A 88 -3.53 5.60 6.03
N VAL A 89 -2.56 4.69 5.86
CA VAL A 89 -2.82 3.41 5.19
C VAL A 89 -3.83 2.59 5.96
N PHE A 90 -3.71 2.58 7.29
CA PHE A 90 -4.66 1.89 8.15
C PHE A 90 -6.08 2.47 8.01
N ALA A 91 -6.20 3.80 7.92
CA ALA A 91 -7.48 4.46 7.72
C ALA A 91 -8.04 4.26 6.30
N ALA A 92 -7.23 4.48 5.26
CA ALA A 92 -7.68 4.47 3.87
C ALA A 92 -7.75 3.06 3.24
N GLY A 93 -6.93 2.11 3.69
CA GLY A 93 -6.83 0.76 3.12
C GLY A 93 -6.22 0.71 1.71
N VAL A 94 -5.65 1.81 1.22
CA VAL A 94 -5.07 1.96 -0.13
C VAL A 94 -3.76 2.73 -0.07
N ALA A 95 -2.64 2.09 -0.42
CA ALA A 95 -1.31 2.69 -0.32
C ALA A 95 -1.08 3.84 -1.33
N SER A 96 -1.60 3.73 -2.55
CA SER A 96 -1.36 4.73 -3.61
C SER A 96 -1.78 6.14 -3.20
N ILE A 97 -2.93 6.26 -2.55
CA ILE A 97 -3.44 7.54 -2.06
C ILE A 97 -2.51 8.11 -1.00
N VAL A 98 -2.09 7.28 -0.05
CA VAL A 98 -1.22 7.68 1.05
C VAL A 98 0.14 8.15 0.54
N ILE A 99 0.73 7.43 -0.44
CA ILE A 99 2.00 7.82 -1.05
C ILE A 99 1.90 9.21 -1.69
N ILE A 100 0.82 9.47 -2.43
CA ILE A 100 0.62 10.77 -3.07
C ILE A 100 0.43 11.86 -2.01
N MET A 101 -0.50 11.66 -1.07
CA MET A 101 -0.83 12.66 -0.06
C MET A 101 0.37 12.98 0.83
N VAL A 102 0.92 11.99 1.53
CA VAL A 102 2.07 12.19 2.42
C VAL A 102 3.30 12.66 1.64
N GLY A 103 3.46 12.17 0.40
CA GLY A 103 4.54 12.60 -0.49
C GLY A 103 4.51 14.09 -0.81
N VAL A 104 3.36 14.63 -1.18
CA VAL A 104 3.19 16.05 -1.44
C VAL A 104 3.46 16.88 -0.18
N LEU A 105 2.91 16.46 0.94
CA LEU A 105 2.98 17.16 2.21
C LEU A 105 4.39 17.18 2.81
N MET A 106 5.12 16.06 2.75
CA MET A 106 6.46 15.96 3.33
C MET A 106 7.57 16.47 2.41
N LYS A 107 7.29 16.66 1.12
CA LYS A 107 8.26 17.10 0.12
C LYS A 107 9.03 18.36 0.55
N ASP A 108 8.33 19.40 0.96
CA ASP A 108 8.94 20.69 1.32
C ASP A 108 9.83 20.56 2.57
N MET A 109 9.45 19.68 3.51
CA MET A 109 10.25 19.44 4.71
C MET A 109 11.53 18.69 4.40
N PHE A 110 11.47 17.66 3.51
CA PHE A 110 12.65 16.95 3.05
C PHE A 110 13.61 17.90 2.29
N GLU A 111 13.08 18.80 1.45
CA GLU A 111 13.88 19.79 0.73
C GLU A 111 14.53 20.80 1.68
N LYS A 112 13.82 21.30 2.69
CA LYS A 112 14.37 22.18 3.73
C LYS A 112 15.51 21.54 4.52
N MET A 113 15.44 20.25 4.76
CA MET A 113 16.49 19.48 5.45
C MET A 113 17.59 18.94 4.51
N ASN A 114 17.61 19.37 3.24
CA ASN A 114 18.54 18.90 2.20
C ASN A 114 18.56 17.37 2.00
N VAL A 115 17.43 16.68 2.23
CA VAL A 115 17.27 15.26 1.99
C VAL A 115 16.67 15.04 0.60
N SER A 116 17.20 14.06 -0.15
CA SER A 116 16.76 13.82 -1.53
C SER A 116 15.35 13.21 -1.58
N LYS A 117 14.62 13.51 -2.66
CA LYS A 117 13.27 12.96 -2.92
C LYS A 117 13.26 11.42 -3.01
N SER A 118 14.39 10.81 -3.38
CA SER A 118 14.51 9.35 -3.41
C SER A 118 14.43 8.71 -2.02
N VAL A 119 14.89 9.42 -0.98
CA VAL A 119 14.74 8.96 0.42
C VAL A 119 13.28 9.04 0.84
N LEU A 120 12.59 10.14 0.50
CA LEU A 120 11.14 10.27 0.76
C LEU A 120 10.35 9.16 0.08
N SER A 121 10.59 8.92 -1.22
CA SER A 121 9.90 7.87 -1.97
C SER A 121 10.10 6.49 -1.35
N ARG A 122 11.34 6.13 -0.99
CA ARG A 122 11.62 4.85 -0.32
C ARG A 122 10.91 4.76 1.03
N THR A 123 10.96 5.81 1.84
CA THR A 123 10.30 5.82 3.16
C THR A 123 8.80 5.63 3.04
N LEU A 124 8.17 6.24 2.03
CA LEU A 124 6.74 6.07 1.77
C LEU A 124 6.40 4.63 1.33
N GLU A 125 7.20 4.03 0.45
CA GLU A 125 7.02 2.63 0.06
C GLU A 125 7.18 1.67 1.24
N ASP A 126 8.24 1.82 2.03
CA ASP A 126 8.53 0.97 3.17
C ASP A 126 7.44 1.06 4.27
N SER A 127 6.77 2.22 4.39
CA SER A 127 5.76 2.45 5.43
C SER A 127 4.32 2.27 4.96
N SER A 128 4.03 2.39 3.67
CA SER A 128 2.66 2.26 3.16
C SER A 128 2.44 0.93 2.42
N THR A 129 3.22 0.65 1.39
CA THR A 129 3.01 -0.52 0.54
C THR A 129 3.32 -1.82 1.28
N MET A 130 4.40 -1.83 2.08
CA MET A 130 4.78 -3.02 2.84
C MET A 130 3.85 -3.32 4.02
N VAL A 131 3.21 -2.30 4.60
CA VAL A 131 2.28 -2.48 5.71
C VAL A 131 0.87 -2.86 5.25
N LEU A 132 0.49 -2.50 4.01
CA LEU A 132 -0.85 -2.72 3.47
C LEU A 132 -1.35 -4.17 3.53
N PRO A 133 -0.53 -5.22 3.29
CA PRO A 133 -0.95 -6.62 3.42
C PRO A 133 -1.39 -7.03 4.83
N LEU A 134 -0.92 -6.30 5.84
CA LEU A 134 -1.24 -6.56 7.25
C LEU A 134 -2.62 -6.04 7.66
N ILE A 135 -3.26 -5.24 6.80
CA ILE A 135 -4.53 -4.60 7.09
C ILE A 135 -5.67 -5.46 6.52
N PRO A 136 -6.59 -6.00 7.35
CA PRO A 136 -7.63 -6.91 6.91
C PRO A 136 -8.60 -6.30 5.87
N TRP A 137 -8.84 -5.00 5.95
CA TRP A 137 -9.67 -4.25 4.98
C TRP A 137 -8.86 -3.56 3.89
N GLY A 138 -7.53 -3.70 3.92
CA GLY A 138 -6.64 -3.17 2.90
C GLY A 138 -6.73 -3.97 1.60
N THR A 139 -6.54 -3.30 0.46
CA THR A 139 -6.65 -3.94 -0.86
C THR A 139 -5.73 -5.15 -1.01
N SER A 140 -4.48 -5.07 -0.52
CA SER A 140 -3.55 -6.21 -0.56
C SER A 140 -3.89 -7.29 0.44
N GLY A 141 -4.38 -6.93 1.65
CA GLY A 141 -4.81 -7.90 2.66
C GLY A 141 -5.97 -8.76 2.15
N ILE A 142 -7.00 -8.12 1.58
CA ILE A 142 -8.14 -8.81 0.96
C ILE A 142 -7.67 -9.70 -0.20
N TYR A 143 -6.80 -9.18 -1.07
CA TYR A 143 -6.29 -9.92 -2.21
C TYR A 143 -5.53 -11.19 -1.78
N TYR A 144 -4.60 -11.09 -0.84
CA TYR A 144 -3.85 -12.25 -0.36
C TYR A 144 -4.73 -13.24 0.40
N ALA A 145 -5.67 -12.76 1.21
CA ALA A 145 -6.61 -13.63 1.91
C ALA A 145 -7.45 -14.46 0.93
N GLN A 146 -7.90 -13.86 -0.17
CA GLN A 146 -8.66 -14.57 -1.21
C GLN A 146 -7.80 -15.55 -2.01
N GLN A 147 -6.57 -15.17 -2.39
CA GLN A 147 -5.70 -16.02 -3.21
C GLN A 147 -5.14 -17.21 -2.44
N LEU A 148 -4.80 -17.00 -1.18
CA LEU A 148 -4.23 -18.03 -0.33
C LEU A 148 -5.30 -18.84 0.42
N ASN A 149 -6.57 -18.39 0.38
CA ASN A 149 -7.68 -18.95 1.16
C ASN A 149 -7.36 -19.02 2.66
N VAL A 150 -6.70 -17.99 3.17
CA VAL A 150 -6.23 -17.85 4.56
C VAL A 150 -6.60 -16.48 5.07
N SER A 151 -7.11 -16.36 6.29
CA SER A 151 -7.43 -15.05 6.86
C SER A 151 -6.17 -14.24 7.20
N VAL A 152 -6.28 -12.90 7.21
CA VAL A 152 -5.14 -12.00 7.47
C VAL A 152 -4.49 -12.28 8.82
N ASP A 153 -5.29 -12.57 9.85
CA ASP A 153 -4.83 -12.89 11.21
C ASP A 153 -3.93 -14.13 11.26
N GLN A 154 -4.09 -15.07 10.35
CA GLN A 154 -3.27 -16.29 10.30
C GLN A 154 -1.89 -16.04 9.70
N PHE A 155 -1.79 -15.20 8.66
CA PHE A 155 -0.49 -14.88 8.08
C PHE A 155 0.17 -13.63 8.68
N PHE A 156 -0.57 -12.82 9.45
CA PHE A 156 -0.08 -11.60 10.07
C PHE A 156 1.23 -11.79 10.83
N ILE A 157 1.32 -12.85 11.66
CA ILE A 157 2.52 -13.14 12.48
C ILE A 157 3.71 -13.52 11.59
N TRP A 158 3.47 -14.18 10.46
CA TRP A 158 4.50 -14.67 9.54
C TRP A 158 4.99 -13.61 8.55
N ALA A 159 4.29 -12.50 8.43
CA ALA A 159 4.64 -11.39 7.53
C ALA A 159 5.81 -10.55 8.06
N ILE A 160 6.86 -11.19 8.57
CA ILE A 160 8.05 -10.56 9.17
C ILE A 160 8.68 -9.51 8.25
N PRO A 161 8.84 -9.70 6.93
CA PRO A 161 9.40 -8.68 6.05
C PRO A 161 8.63 -7.36 6.06
N CYS A 162 7.30 -7.42 6.23
CA CYS A 162 6.45 -6.23 6.26
C CYS A 162 6.76 -5.33 7.46
N TYR A 163 7.00 -5.92 8.61
CA TYR A 163 7.41 -5.17 9.81
C TYR A 163 8.85 -4.69 9.71
N LEU A 164 9.75 -5.56 9.23
CA LEU A 164 11.17 -5.25 9.12
C LEU A 164 11.43 -4.05 8.22
N CYS A 165 10.74 -3.91 7.09
CA CYS A 165 10.93 -2.78 6.18
C CYS A 165 10.66 -1.44 6.89
N ALA A 166 9.57 -1.32 7.63
CA ALA A 166 9.24 -0.12 8.38
C ALA A 166 10.29 0.18 9.48
N PHE A 167 10.73 -0.85 10.23
CA PHE A 167 11.77 -0.71 11.24
C PHE A 167 13.12 -0.30 10.64
N ILE A 168 13.52 -0.91 9.54
CA ILE A 168 14.78 -0.59 8.84
C ILE A 168 14.74 0.85 8.31
N ALA A 169 13.61 1.31 7.78
CA ALA A 169 13.47 2.70 7.33
C ALA A 169 13.71 3.70 8.49
N ILE A 170 13.19 3.41 9.68
CA ILE A 170 13.40 4.22 10.88
C ILE A 170 14.88 4.19 11.30
N ILE A 171 15.50 3.00 11.37
CA ILE A 171 16.92 2.86 11.73
C ILE A 171 17.82 3.65 10.77
N TYR A 172 17.57 3.56 9.47
CA TYR A 172 18.30 4.33 8.46
C TYR A 172 18.11 5.85 8.65
N GLY A 173 16.91 6.26 9.07
CA GLY A 173 16.64 7.65 9.41
C GLY A 173 17.53 8.18 10.54
N PHE A 174 17.72 7.41 11.59
CA PHE A 174 18.52 7.80 12.75
C PHE A 174 20.02 7.63 12.54
N THR A 175 20.43 6.56 11.86
CA THR A 175 21.86 6.29 11.60
C THR A 175 22.44 7.14 10.47
N GLY A 176 21.59 7.71 9.62
CA GLY A 176 22.03 8.47 8.45
C GLY A 176 22.56 7.61 7.29
N ILE A 177 22.56 6.26 7.46
CA ILE A 177 23.02 5.33 6.43
C ILE A 177 22.05 5.35 5.24
N GLY A 178 22.56 5.57 4.03
CA GLY A 178 21.76 5.60 2.81
C GLY A 178 20.92 6.87 2.62
N ILE A 179 21.07 7.89 3.46
CA ILE A 179 20.44 9.19 3.27
C ILE A 179 21.25 10.00 2.26
N LYS A 180 20.74 10.09 1.03
CA LYS A 180 21.31 10.98 0.01
C LYS A 180 20.91 12.41 0.31
N LYS A 181 21.91 13.28 0.50
CA LYS A 181 21.70 14.73 0.57
C LYS A 181 21.57 15.32 -0.84
N ILE A 182 20.80 16.39 -0.97
CA ILE A 182 20.67 17.11 -2.23
C ILE A 182 22.02 17.75 -2.55
N SER A 183 22.68 17.31 -3.65
CA SER A 183 23.86 18.01 -4.17
C SER A 183 23.36 19.28 -4.85
N ARG A 184 23.53 20.43 -4.20
CA ARG A 184 23.38 21.73 -4.88
C ARG A 184 24.58 21.86 -5.84
N LYS A 185 24.32 21.66 -7.15
CA LYS A 185 25.18 22.22 -8.21
C LYS A 185 24.87 23.67 -8.40
#